data_d9e460a3470315c3f1e2a5cc5eefca4a
#
_entry.id   d9e460a3470315c3f1e2a5cc5eefca4a
#
_cell.length_a   1.000
_cell.length_b   1.000
_cell.length_c   1.000
_cell.angle_alpha   90.00
_cell.angle_beta   90.00
_cell.angle_gamma   90.00
#
_symmetry.space_group_name_H-M   'P 1'
#
loop_
_entity.id
_entity.type
_entity.pdbx_description
1 polymer ?
#
loop_
_entity_poly.entity_id
_entity_poly.type
_entity_poly.pdbx_seq_one_letter_code
_entity_poly.pdbx_strand_id
1 'polypeptide(L)'
;MSVEIKTIGILTSGGDAPGMNAAVRAAARTAIYKGMRVFGIRRGYAGLLANDMFEMNIRSVSEILHRGGTVLYTARSHEFNSREGVQKAKEVCIRNGIDGLVCIGGDGTFRGARDLCNSGIPCVGVPGTIDNDIACSDYTIGFDTAVNTAVEMIDKLRDTIQSHARCSVVEVMGHEAGYMAQTIGVASGALMTLVPEVKYDLDRDVVERILYTQRSGKSHFIIVMAEGCGSSQDVADFISTRTGIETRVTVLGHVQRGGIPTVRDRVMATEMGARAVELLEKGNGARVVAYKHGEIMDFDIDEALSMKKSLDLSVFEMTKMISL
;
A
#
# COMPACT_ATOMS: atom_id res chain seq x y z
N MET A 1 11.24 11.45 32.91
CA MET A 1 11.39 12.72 32.18
C MET A 1 11.18 12.35 30.69
N SER A 2 10.18 12.93 30.03
CA SER A 2 10.02 12.77 28.59
C SER A 2 11.24 13.40 27.89
N VAL A 3 11.90 12.64 27.05
CA VAL A 3 13.01 13.17 26.23
C VAL A 3 12.39 14.17 25.25
N GLU A 4 12.88 15.40 25.26
CA GLU A 4 12.46 16.43 24.32
C GLU A 4 12.99 16.07 22.94
N ILE A 5 12.11 15.88 21.95
CA ILE A 5 12.46 15.54 20.57
C ILE A 5 12.88 16.83 19.82
N LYS A 6 14.14 16.95 19.48
CA LYS A 6 14.72 18.10 18.76
C LYS A 6 15.13 17.77 17.33
N THR A 7 15.40 16.50 17.07
CA THR A 7 15.85 16.03 15.75
C THR A 7 15.14 14.76 15.39
N ILE A 8 14.51 14.72 14.21
CA ILE A 8 13.87 13.52 13.70
C ILE A 8 14.51 13.03 12.39
N GLY A 9 14.48 11.72 12.20
CA GLY A 9 14.74 11.09 10.90
C GLY A 9 13.42 10.70 10.21
N ILE A 10 13.38 10.81 8.90
CA ILE A 10 12.25 10.34 8.07
C ILE A 10 12.80 9.31 7.10
N LEU A 11 12.17 8.15 7.04
CA LEU A 11 12.49 7.09 6.08
C LEU A 11 11.25 6.52 5.41
N THR A 12 11.43 6.02 4.19
CA THR A 12 10.47 5.17 3.47
C THR A 12 11.08 3.78 3.33
N SER A 13 10.30 2.73 3.61
CA SER A 13 10.78 1.34 3.60
C SER A 13 9.70 0.40 3.06
N GLY A 14 10.12 -0.72 2.49
CA GLY A 14 9.24 -1.68 1.83
C GLY A 14 8.99 -1.36 0.36
N GLY A 15 7.81 -1.65 -0.16
CA GLY A 15 7.40 -1.24 -1.51
C GLY A 15 7.11 0.26 -1.58
N ASP A 16 7.41 0.88 -2.71
CA ASP A 16 7.00 2.25 -2.95
C ASP A 16 5.49 2.35 -3.24
N ALA A 17 4.92 3.50 -2.89
CA ALA A 17 3.51 3.78 -3.10
C ALA A 17 3.33 5.27 -3.48
N PRO A 18 2.43 5.58 -4.45
CA PRO A 18 2.11 6.96 -4.79
C PRO A 18 1.52 7.69 -3.57
N GLY A 19 2.07 8.85 -3.24
CA GLY A 19 1.71 9.59 -2.03
C GLY A 19 2.75 9.52 -0.90
N MET A 20 3.71 8.59 -0.94
CA MET A 20 4.81 8.59 0.03
C MET A 20 5.55 9.92 0.10
N ASN A 21 5.77 10.58 -1.05
CA ASN A 21 6.39 11.90 -1.10
C ASN A 21 5.56 12.97 -0.39
N ALA A 22 4.24 12.89 -0.44
CA ALA A 22 3.36 13.80 0.28
C ALA A 22 3.50 13.61 1.80
N ALA A 23 3.60 12.36 2.28
CA ALA A 23 3.84 12.05 3.69
C ALA A 23 5.23 12.54 4.16
N VAL A 24 6.29 12.28 3.38
CA VAL A 24 7.64 12.81 3.63
C VAL A 24 7.63 14.34 3.73
N ARG A 25 6.97 15.00 2.76
CA ARG A 25 6.85 16.46 2.75
C ARG A 25 6.12 16.99 3.98
N ALA A 26 5.01 16.36 4.34
CA ALA A 26 4.22 16.78 5.49
C ALA A 26 5.01 16.62 6.80
N ALA A 27 5.62 15.44 7.01
CA ALA A 27 6.45 15.20 8.19
C ALA A 27 7.62 16.18 8.28
N ALA A 28 8.37 16.39 7.19
CA ALA A 28 9.50 17.31 7.20
C ALA A 28 9.07 18.75 7.48
N ARG A 29 8.02 19.25 6.84
CA ARG A 29 7.56 20.63 7.04
C ARG A 29 6.95 20.86 8.42
N THR A 30 6.19 19.89 8.93
CA THR A 30 5.62 19.97 10.29
C THR A 30 6.74 20.01 11.33
N ALA A 31 7.76 19.15 11.21
CA ALA A 31 8.89 19.14 12.13
C ALA A 31 9.70 20.46 12.07
N ILE A 32 10.00 20.94 10.88
CA ILE A 32 10.72 22.23 10.70
C ILE A 32 9.90 23.41 11.27
N TYR A 33 8.57 23.43 11.05
CA TYR A 33 7.69 24.46 11.60
C TYR A 33 7.71 24.46 13.15
N LYS A 34 7.86 23.28 13.76
CA LYS A 34 7.99 23.11 15.23
C LYS A 34 9.43 23.33 15.74
N GLY A 35 10.35 23.77 14.89
CA GLY A 35 11.74 24.07 15.27
C GLY A 35 12.65 22.85 15.36
N MET A 36 12.22 21.68 14.90
CA MET A 36 13.02 20.46 14.88
C MET A 36 13.97 20.43 13.69
N ARG A 37 15.15 19.82 13.86
CA ARG A 37 16.01 19.39 12.76
C ARG A 37 15.45 18.12 12.14
N VAL A 38 15.62 17.97 10.82
CA VAL A 38 15.08 16.83 10.08
C VAL A 38 16.16 16.19 9.21
N PHE A 39 16.31 14.88 9.31
CA PHE A 39 17.14 14.09 8.41
C PHE A 39 16.26 13.22 7.49
N GLY A 40 16.51 13.30 6.20
CA GLY A 40 15.99 12.34 5.23
C GLY A 40 16.93 11.15 5.10
N ILE A 41 16.46 9.96 5.45
CA ILE A 41 17.23 8.72 5.40
C ILE A 41 16.90 8.01 4.10
N ARG A 42 17.90 7.81 3.22
CA ARG A 42 17.70 7.16 1.94
C ARG A 42 17.66 5.64 2.11
N ARG A 43 16.87 4.98 1.25
CA ARG A 43 16.78 3.51 1.20
C ARG A 43 16.37 2.86 2.52
N GLY A 44 15.51 3.52 3.30
CA GLY A 44 14.92 2.99 4.51
C GLY A 44 15.94 2.52 5.55
N TYR A 45 15.70 1.36 6.15
CA TYR A 45 16.59 0.82 7.17
C TYR A 45 17.99 0.46 6.65
N ALA A 46 18.12 0.07 5.37
CA ALA A 46 19.43 -0.17 4.78
C ALA A 46 20.28 1.10 4.77
N GLY A 47 19.68 2.23 4.40
CA GLY A 47 20.38 3.52 4.44
C GLY A 47 20.65 4.01 5.85
N LEU A 48 19.77 3.74 6.81
CA LEU A 48 20.03 4.04 8.22
C LEU A 48 21.29 3.32 8.70
N LEU A 49 21.42 2.02 8.42
CA LEU A 49 22.61 1.24 8.76
C LEU A 49 23.88 1.74 8.09
N ALA A 50 23.76 2.20 6.84
CA ALA A 50 24.88 2.76 6.06
C ALA A 50 25.19 4.23 6.39
N ASN A 51 24.42 4.88 7.30
CA ASN A 51 24.49 6.31 7.57
C ASN A 51 24.27 7.18 6.29
N ASP A 52 23.43 6.68 5.36
CA ASP A 52 23.09 7.38 4.12
C ASP A 52 21.89 8.31 4.38
N MET A 53 22.19 9.49 4.89
CA MET A 53 21.19 10.49 5.23
C MET A 53 21.69 11.89 4.94
N PHE A 54 20.76 12.84 4.87
CA PHE A 54 21.07 14.25 4.67
C PHE A 54 20.10 15.12 5.45
N GLU A 55 20.58 16.27 5.92
CA GLU A 55 19.73 17.23 6.62
C GLU A 55 18.77 17.90 5.62
N MET A 56 17.50 17.91 5.99
CA MET A 56 16.41 18.45 5.16
C MET A 56 16.05 19.86 5.59
N ASN A 57 15.76 20.70 4.63
CA ASN A 57 15.14 22.02 4.84
C ASN A 57 13.82 22.10 4.06
N ILE A 58 13.11 23.21 4.16
CA ILE A 58 11.82 23.42 3.48
C ILE A 58 11.93 23.21 1.95
N ARG A 59 13.09 23.53 1.35
CA ARG A 59 13.32 23.39 -0.09
C ARG A 59 13.61 21.95 -0.50
N SER A 60 14.15 21.14 0.39
CA SER A 60 14.41 19.71 0.14
C SER A 60 13.14 18.92 -0.21
N VAL A 61 11.99 19.41 0.21
CA VAL A 61 10.67 18.79 -0.01
C VAL A 61 9.75 19.67 -0.89
N SER A 62 10.33 20.60 -1.65
CA SER A 62 9.58 21.40 -2.63
C SER A 62 9.28 20.54 -3.87
N GLU A 63 8.10 20.80 -4.49
CA GLU A 63 7.68 20.19 -5.77
C GLU A 63 7.68 18.63 -5.78
N ILE A 64 7.51 17.99 -4.61
CA ILE A 64 7.43 16.53 -4.51
C ILE A 64 6.01 16.00 -4.23
N LEU A 65 5.07 16.89 -3.87
CA LEU A 65 3.69 16.52 -3.48
C LEU A 65 2.97 15.72 -4.57
N HIS A 66 3.20 16.06 -5.82
CA HIS A 66 2.57 15.45 -7.00
C HIS A 66 3.39 14.32 -7.62
N ARG A 67 4.58 14.02 -7.09
CA ARG A 67 5.47 13.00 -7.64
C ARG A 67 5.17 11.64 -7.07
N GLY A 68 5.04 10.64 -7.94
CA GLY A 68 4.99 9.23 -7.55
C GLY A 68 6.32 8.71 -7.02
N GLY A 69 6.32 7.46 -6.56
CA GLY A 69 7.48 6.86 -5.92
C GLY A 69 7.87 7.56 -4.61
N THR A 70 9.14 7.46 -4.23
CA THR A 70 9.68 8.13 -3.04
C THR A 70 11.03 8.78 -3.31
N VAL A 71 11.18 10.06 -2.92
CA VAL A 71 12.44 10.81 -3.06
C VAL A 71 13.53 10.31 -2.11
N LEU A 72 13.15 9.57 -1.07
CA LEU A 72 14.08 8.94 -0.13
C LEU A 72 14.52 7.55 -0.59
N TYR A 73 14.01 7.07 -1.73
CA TYR A 73 14.21 5.70 -2.19
C TYR A 73 13.76 4.66 -1.15
N THR A 74 13.75 3.40 -1.52
CA THR A 74 13.41 2.30 -0.63
C THR A 74 14.29 1.08 -0.94
N ALA A 75 14.58 0.28 0.07
CA ALA A 75 15.28 -0.99 -0.07
C ALA A 75 14.88 -1.95 1.05
N ARG A 76 14.94 -3.24 0.76
CA ARG A 76 14.89 -4.28 1.79
C ARG A 76 16.24 -4.39 2.48
N SER A 77 16.26 -4.63 3.80
CA SER A 77 17.48 -4.83 4.57
C SER A 77 17.39 -6.11 5.38
N HIS A 78 18.10 -7.13 4.96
CA HIS A 78 18.21 -8.38 5.74
C HIS A 78 19.05 -8.18 7.00
N GLU A 79 20.10 -7.32 6.93
CA GLU A 79 20.95 -6.99 8.07
C GLU A 79 20.15 -6.38 9.22
N PHE A 80 19.20 -5.51 8.91
CA PHE A 80 18.38 -4.83 9.93
C PHE A 80 17.47 -5.80 10.70
N ASN A 81 17.12 -6.95 10.16
CA ASN A 81 16.27 -7.94 10.83
C ASN A 81 16.98 -8.68 11.97
N SER A 82 18.26 -8.42 12.21
CA SER A 82 19.03 -8.98 13.31
C SER A 82 19.11 -8.04 14.52
N ARG A 83 19.36 -8.59 15.71
CA ARG A 83 19.60 -7.77 16.91
C ARG A 83 20.77 -6.81 16.74
N GLU A 84 21.83 -7.27 16.09
CA GLU A 84 23.04 -6.52 15.78
C GLU A 84 22.72 -5.35 14.83
N GLY A 85 21.88 -5.60 13.82
CA GLY A 85 21.41 -4.58 12.89
C GLY A 85 20.61 -3.49 13.57
N VAL A 86 19.67 -3.86 14.45
CA VAL A 86 18.89 -2.88 15.24
C VAL A 86 19.79 -2.06 16.17
N GLN A 87 20.75 -2.72 16.84
CA GLN A 87 21.70 -2.03 17.71
C GLN A 87 22.59 -1.05 16.92
N LYS A 88 23.08 -1.46 15.75
CA LYS A 88 23.86 -0.59 14.85
C LYS A 88 23.03 0.61 14.37
N ALA A 89 21.77 0.41 14.02
CA ALA A 89 20.85 1.49 13.62
C ALA A 89 20.64 2.49 14.78
N LYS A 90 20.45 2.01 16.01
CA LYS A 90 20.38 2.84 17.20
C LYS A 90 21.65 3.68 17.37
N GLU A 91 22.82 3.08 17.24
CA GLU A 91 24.11 3.80 17.35
C GLU A 91 24.26 4.89 16.30
N VAL A 92 23.76 4.62 15.06
CA VAL A 92 23.74 5.63 14.00
C VAL A 92 22.79 6.78 14.36
N CYS A 93 21.59 6.50 14.91
CA CYS A 93 20.70 7.54 15.40
C CYS A 93 21.36 8.40 16.47
N ILE A 94 21.95 7.79 17.49
CA ILE A 94 22.64 8.50 18.59
C ILE A 94 23.78 9.35 18.06
N ARG A 95 24.63 8.81 17.17
CA ARG A 95 25.77 9.53 16.57
C ARG A 95 25.35 10.78 15.82
N ASN A 96 24.21 10.74 15.14
CA ASN A 96 23.67 11.87 14.39
C ASN A 96 22.73 12.77 15.21
N GLY A 97 22.52 12.45 16.48
CA GLY A 97 21.63 13.19 17.37
C GLY A 97 20.16 13.08 16.95
N ILE A 98 19.75 11.96 16.36
CA ILE A 98 18.35 11.69 15.98
C ILE A 98 17.64 11.15 17.20
N ASP A 99 16.63 11.90 17.68
CA ASP A 99 15.84 11.60 18.87
C ASP A 99 14.62 10.71 18.56
N GLY A 100 14.16 10.69 17.32
CA GLY A 100 13.00 9.88 16.90
C GLY A 100 12.89 9.72 15.39
N LEU A 101 12.08 8.74 14.93
CA LEU A 101 11.93 8.41 13.53
C LEU A 101 10.46 8.40 13.09
N VAL A 102 10.19 8.95 11.91
CA VAL A 102 8.95 8.71 11.15
C VAL A 102 9.25 7.65 10.10
N CYS A 103 8.59 6.50 10.21
CA CYS A 103 8.80 5.32 9.36
C CYS A 103 7.58 5.10 8.45
N ILE A 104 7.71 5.41 7.16
CA ILE A 104 6.63 5.33 6.18
C ILE A 104 6.75 4.01 5.41
N GLY A 105 5.71 3.15 5.47
CA GLY A 105 5.70 1.86 4.78
C GLY A 105 4.63 0.92 5.30
N GLY A 106 4.79 -0.38 5.05
CA GLY A 106 3.87 -1.44 5.46
C GLY A 106 4.27 -2.13 6.77
N ASP A 107 3.67 -3.28 7.04
CA ASP A 107 3.87 -4.09 8.25
C ASP A 107 5.35 -4.39 8.56
N GLY A 108 6.13 -4.75 7.55
CA GLY A 108 7.57 -4.98 7.73
C GLY A 108 8.31 -3.74 8.25
N THR A 109 7.90 -2.55 7.80
CA THR A 109 8.43 -1.27 8.28
C THR A 109 8.04 -1.02 9.74
N PHE A 110 6.81 -1.37 10.12
CA PHE A 110 6.33 -1.21 11.49
C PHE A 110 7.02 -2.18 12.47
N ARG A 111 7.27 -3.43 12.04
CA ARG A 111 8.09 -4.36 12.85
C ARG A 111 9.49 -3.79 13.12
N GLY A 112 10.13 -3.23 12.10
CA GLY A 112 11.41 -2.56 12.27
C GLY A 112 11.34 -1.32 13.17
N ALA A 113 10.29 -0.51 13.06
CA ALA A 113 10.05 0.64 13.94
C ALA A 113 9.85 0.20 15.39
N ARG A 114 9.08 -0.86 15.65
CA ARG A 114 8.90 -1.47 16.96
C ARG A 114 10.24 -1.91 17.57
N ASP A 115 11.07 -2.61 16.80
CA ASP A 115 12.34 -3.11 17.27
C ASP A 115 13.30 -1.96 17.64
N LEU A 116 13.27 -0.85 16.90
CA LEU A 116 13.97 0.38 17.27
C LEU A 116 13.40 1.02 18.54
N CYS A 117 12.07 1.08 18.69
CA CYS A 117 11.44 1.57 19.92
C CYS A 117 11.87 0.76 21.13
N ASN A 118 11.89 -0.58 21.02
CA ASN A 118 12.36 -1.48 22.07
C ASN A 118 13.85 -1.27 22.39
N SER A 119 14.63 -0.77 21.43
CA SER A 119 16.03 -0.40 21.67
C SER A 119 16.20 1.00 22.26
N GLY A 120 15.14 1.81 22.33
CA GLY A 120 15.11 3.13 22.94
C GLY A 120 15.12 4.31 21.97
N ILE A 121 14.86 4.11 20.68
CA ILE A 121 14.65 5.16 19.68
C ILE A 121 13.14 5.28 19.39
N PRO A 122 12.45 6.35 19.82
CA PRO A 122 11.04 6.55 19.52
C PRO A 122 10.75 6.55 18.02
N CYS A 123 9.79 5.73 17.58
CA CYS A 123 9.39 5.66 16.18
C CYS A 123 7.87 5.79 16.05
N VAL A 124 7.41 6.42 14.95
CA VAL A 124 6.00 6.44 14.57
C VAL A 124 5.88 5.94 13.14
N GLY A 125 5.03 4.91 12.95
CA GLY A 125 4.69 4.32 11.67
C GLY A 125 3.63 5.12 10.93
N VAL A 126 3.78 5.24 9.59
CA VAL A 126 2.76 5.83 8.69
C VAL A 126 2.47 4.81 7.59
N PRO A 127 1.19 4.38 7.41
CA PRO A 127 0.84 3.31 6.47
C PRO A 127 0.97 3.76 5.01
N GLY A 128 2.05 3.33 4.36
CA GLY A 128 2.36 3.58 2.95
C GLY A 128 2.54 2.26 2.20
N THR A 129 1.45 1.77 1.61
CA THR A 129 1.39 0.57 0.76
C THR A 129 0.17 0.64 -0.13
N ILE A 130 0.27 0.11 -1.35
CA ILE A 130 -0.86 0.02 -2.27
C ILE A 130 -1.83 -1.12 -1.92
N ASP A 131 -1.42 -2.08 -1.09
CA ASP A 131 -2.15 -3.34 -0.87
C ASP A 131 -3.36 -3.18 0.08
N ASN A 132 -3.40 -2.09 0.86
CA ASN A 132 -4.41 -1.79 1.88
C ASN A 132 -4.61 -2.93 2.90
N ASP A 133 -3.55 -3.66 3.19
CA ASP A 133 -3.52 -4.84 4.06
C ASP A 133 -3.18 -4.55 5.52
N ILE A 134 -2.86 -3.29 5.86
CA ILE A 134 -2.55 -2.85 7.23
C ILE A 134 -3.81 -2.91 8.10
N ALA A 135 -3.79 -3.80 9.10
CA ALA A 135 -5.00 -4.16 9.84
C ALA A 135 -5.57 -3.06 10.73
N CYS A 136 -4.74 -2.19 11.26
CA CYS A 136 -5.17 -1.08 12.11
C CYS A 136 -5.77 0.11 11.32
N SER A 137 -5.66 0.12 9.97
CA SER A 137 -6.11 1.22 9.14
C SER A 137 -7.10 0.79 8.06
N ASP A 138 -8.15 1.56 7.86
CA ASP A 138 -9.12 1.35 6.78
C ASP A 138 -8.55 1.85 5.44
N TYR A 139 -7.49 2.66 5.47
CA TYR A 139 -6.86 3.26 4.31
C TYR A 139 -5.33 3.27 4.45
N THR A 140 -4.64 2.94 3.35
CA THR A 140 -3.19 3.08 3.23
C THR A 140 -2.82 3.99 2.07
N ILE A 141 -1.76 4.79 2.25
CA ILE A 141 -1.28 5.74 1.24
C ILE A 141 -0.82 4.99 0.00
N GLY A 142 -1.38 5.34 -1.16
CA GLY A 142 -1.09 4.74 -2.45
C GLY A 142 -2.16 3.80 -2.98
N PHE A 143 -3.07 3.33 -2.13
CA PHE A 143 -4.13 2.41 -2.52
C PHE A 143 -5.08 3.02 -3.55
N ASP A 144 -5.58 4.23 -3.30
CA ASP A 144 -6.53 4.90 -4.20
C ASP A 144 -5.92 5.14 -5.59
N THR A 145 -4.66 5.57 -5.65
CA THR A 145 -3.95 5.75 -6.92
C THR A 145 -3.76 4.45 -7.67
N ALA A 146 -3.37 3.37 -6.97
CA ALA A 146 -3.16 2.06 -7.58
C ALA A 146 -4.46 1.48 -8.16
N VAL A 147 -5.58 1.63 -7.45
CA VAL A 147 -6.91 1.21 -7.92
C VAL A 147 -7.33 2.03 -9.14
N ASN A 148 -7.18 3.36 -9.11
CA ASN A 148 -7.51 4.21 -10.26
C ASN A 148 -6.67 3.84 -11.49
N THR A 149 -5.36 3.58 -11.32
CA THR A 149 -4.50 3.11 -12.41
C THR A 149 -5.01 1.81 -13.01
N ALA A 150 -5.39 0.83 -12.16
CA ALA A 150 -5.90 -0.44 -12.63
C ALA A 150 -7.24 -0.31 -13.37
N VAL A 151 -8.16 0.50 -12.87
CA VAL A 151 -9.46 0.75 -13.52
C VAL A 151 -9.24 1.42 -14.88
N GLU A 152 -8.37 2.42 -14.98
CA GLU A 152 -8.02 3.05 -16.26
C GLU A 152 -7.47 2.05 -17.29
N MET A 153 -6.63 1.11 -16.86
CA MET A 153 -6.12 0.06 -17.75
C MET A 153 -7.21 -0.92 -18.16
N ILE A 154 -8.11 -1.31 -17.26
CA ILE A 154 -9.25 -2.20 -17.56
C ILE A 154 -10.21 -1.52 -18.53
N ASP A 155 -10.48 -0.24 -18.41
CA ASP A 155 -11.35 0.49 -19.34
C ASP A 155 -10.76 0.49 -20.76
N LYS A 156 -9.44 0.66 -20.92
CA LYS A 156 -8.75 0.53 -22.21
C LYS A 156 -8.83 -0.90 -22.76
N LEU A 157 -8.71 -1.91 -21.90
CA LEU A 157 -8.87 -3.31 -22.30
C LEU A 157 -10.29 -3.63 -22.73
N ARG A 158 -11.30 -3.02 -22.11
CA ARG A 158 -12.71 -3.24 -22.40
C ARG A 158 -13.04 -2.98 -23.86
N ASP A 159 -12.52 -1.92 -24.45
CA ASP A 159 -12.77 -1.57 -25.86
C ASP A 159 -12.34 -2.69 -26.80
N THR A 160 -11.14 -3.23 -26.59
CA THR A 160 -10.63 -4.32 -27.44
C THR A 160 -11.29 -5.67 -27.13
N ILE A 161 -11.61 -5.96 -25.87
CA ILE A 161 -12.29 -7.20 -25.46
C ILE A 161 -13.69 -7.24 -26.07
N GLN A 162 -14.42 -6.14 -26.05
CA GLN A 162 -15.74 -6.00 -26.64
C GLN A 162 -15.68 -6.18 -28.18
N SER A 163 -14.72 -5.54 -28.83
CA SER A 163 -14.55 -5.60 -30.30
C SER A 163 -14.28 -7.01 -30.81
N HIS A 164 -13.70 -7.87 -30.00
CA HIS A 164 -13.33 -9.23 -30.38
C HIS A 164 -14.18 -10.33 -29.73
N ALA A 165 -15.19 -9.97 -28.94
CA ALA A 165 -16.04 -10.90 -28.19
C ALA A 165 -15.22 -11.90 -27.33
N ARG A 166 -14.27 -11.40 -26.53
CA ARG A 166 -13.31 -12.19 -25.75
C ARG A 166 -13.61 -12.14 -24.25
N CYS A 167 -12.92 -13.00 -23.52
CA CYS A 167 -12.75 -12.90 -22.07
C CYS A 167 -11.35 -12.35 -21.75
N SER A 168 -11.24 -11.55 -20.71
CA SER A 168 -9.94 -11.12 -20.15
C SER A 168 -9.87 -11.43 -18.68
N VAL A 169 -8.79 -12.09 -18.27
CA VAL A 169 -8.38 -12.22 -16.88
C VAL A 169 -7.34 -11.13 -16.61
N VAL A 170 -7.69 -10.18 -15.75
CA VAL A 170 -6.80 -9.08 -15.37
C VAL A 170 -6.26 -9.35 -13.97
N GLU A 171 -4.96 -9.67 -13.91
CA GLU A 171 -4.27 -9.88 -12.66
C GLU A 171 -3.82 -8.54 -12.08
N VAL A 172 -4.15 -8.33 -10.82
CA VAL A 172 -3.82 -7.12 -10.07
C VAL A 172 -2.99 -7.46 -8.83
N MET A 173 -2.17 -6.51 -8.39
CA MET A 173 -1.40 -6.63 -7.16
C MET A 173 -2.33 -6.69 -5.93
N GLY A 174 -1.78 -6.78 -4.75
CA GLY A 174 -2.48 -6.86 -3.47
C GLY A 174 -1.80 -7.83 -2.50
N HIS A 175 -0.63 -8.37 -2.89
CA HIS A 175 0.14 -9.34 -2.11
C HIS A 175 -0.71 -10.59 -1.79
N GLU A 176 -0.96 -10.91 -0.54
CA GLU A 176 -1.81 -12.03 -0.11
C GLU A 176 -3.25 -11.60 0.22
N ALA A 177 -3.65 -10.37 -0.16
CA ALA A 177 -4.94 -9.80 0.19
C ALA A 177 -5.76 -9.38 -1.04
N GLY A 178 -7.07 -9.54 -0.97
CA GLY A 178 -8.01 -9.26 -2.05
C GLY A 178 -8.62 -7.85 -2.06
N TYR A 179 -8.21 -6.93 -1.18
CA TYR A 179 -8.80 -5.59 -1.07
C TYR A 179 -8.75 -4.80 -2.37
N MET A 180 -7.60 -4.83 -3.04
CA MET A 180 -7.40 -4.17 -4.32
C MET A 180 -8.27 -4.79 -5.40
N ALA A 181 -8.21 -6.11 -5.56
CA ALA A 181 -9.00 -6.84 -6.55
C ALA A 181 -10.50 -6.63 -6.34
N GLN A 182 -10.99 -6.68 -5.09
CA GLN A 182 -12.41 -6.43 -4.77
C GLN A 182 -12.84 -5.03 -5.20
N THR A 183 -12.05 -4.00 -4.85
CA THR A 183 -12.39 -2.61 -5.19
C THR A 183 -12.36 -2.38 -6.69
N ILE A 184 -11.35 -2.91 -7.39
CA ILE A 184 -11.23 -2.83 -8.85
C ILE A 184 -12.38 -3.60 -9.52
N GLY A 185 -12.72 -4.78 -9.02
CA GLY A 185 -13.81 -5.60 -9.56
C GLY A 185 -15.15 -4.87 -9.54
N VAL A 186 -15.47 -4.22 -8.41
CA VAL A 186 -16.67 -3.38 -8.28
C VAL A 186 -16.61 -2.20 -9.23
N ALA A 187 -15.53 -1.43 -9.20
CA ALA A 187 -15.37 -0.20 -9.97
C ALA A 187 -15.37 -0.43 -11.48
N SER A 188 -14.83 -1.57 -11.94
CA SER A 188 -14.79 -1.93 -13.35
C SER A 188 -16.02 -2.70 -13.83
N GLY A 189 -16.96 -3.10 -12.96
CA GLY A 189 -18.09 -3.96 -13.32
C GLY A 189 -17.62 -5.31 -13.85
N ALA A 190 -16.58 -5.89 -13.27
CA ALA A 190 -16.08 -7.21 -13.65
C ALA A 190 -17.17 -8.28 -13.43
N LEU A 191 -17.22 -9.28 -14.32
CA LEU A 191 -18.15 -10.40 -14.17
C LEU A 191 -17.87 -11.19 -12.90
N MET A 192 -16.61 -11.34 -12.57
CA MET A 192 -16.12 -12.06 -11.40
C MET A 192 -14.85 -11.42 -10.85
N THR A 193 -14.71 -11.47 -9.52
CA THR A 193 -13.48 -11.10 -8.83
C THR A 193 -12.97 -12.31 -8.07
N LEU A 194 -11.72 -12.70 -8.28
CA LEU A 194 -11.06 -13.81 -7.59
C LEU A 194 -10.12 -13.22 -6.54
N VAL A 195 -10.30 -13.62 -5.29
CA VAL A 195 -9.52 -13.14 -4.13
C VAL A 195 -9.05 -14.33 -3.28
N PRO A 196 -7.87 -14.28 -2.65
CA PRO A 196 -7.32 -15.42 -1.92
C PRO A 196 -8.14 -15.78 -0.68
N GLU A 197 -8.89 -14.84 -0.10
CA GLU A 197 -9.73 -15.06 1.09
C GLU A 197 -10.98 -15.92 0.81
N VAL A 198 -11.38 -16.06 -0.46
CA VAL A 198 -12.59 -16.79 -0.85
C VAL A 198 -12.22 -18.00 -1.70
N LYS A 199 -12.61 -19.18 -1.24
CA LYS A 199 -12.48 -20.39 -2.06
C LYS A 199 -13.46 -20.34 -3.23
N TYR A 200 -12.97 -20.59 -4.43
CA TYR A 200 -13.77 -20.64 -5.64
C TYR A 200 -13.57 -21.96 -6.39
N ASP A 201 -14.60 -22.36 -7.12
CA ASP A 201 -14.59 -23.46 -8.07
C ASP A 201 -14.71 -22.87 -9.48
N LEU A 202 -13.73 -23.11 -10.34
CA LEU A 202 -13.67 -22.48 -11.66
C LEU A 202 -14.85 -22.88 -12.56
N ASP A 203 -15.34 -24.13 -12.50
CA ASP A 203 -16.50 -24.55 -13.29
C ASP A 203 -17.76 -23.84 -12.81
N ARG A 204 -18.08 -23.96 -11.53
CA ARG A 204 -19.33 -23.43 -10.96
C ARG A 204 -19.34 -21.90 -10.88
N ASP A 205 -18.26 -21.31 -10.39
CA ASP A 205 -18.27 -19.89 -10.02
C ASP A 205 -17.88 -18.98 -11.22
N VAL A 206 -17.13 -19.50 -12.20
CA VAL A 206 -16.66 -18.72 -13.33
C VAL A 206 -17.28 -19.18 -14.63
N VAL A 207 -17.11 -20.46 -15.01
CA VAL A 207 -17.56 -20.98 -16.33
C VAL A 207 -19.08 -20.94 -16.43
N GLU A 208 -19.83 -21.49 -15.47
CA GLU A 208 -21.29 -21.46 -15.51
C GLU A 208 -21.83 -20.03 -15.58
N ARG A 209 -21.19 -19.09 -14.89
CA ARG A 209 -21.57 -17.68 -14.88
C ARG A 209 -21.30 -17.03 -16.25
N ILE A 210 -20.19 -17.30 -16.90
CA ILE A 210 -19.89 -16.85 -18.27
C ILE A 210 -20.97 -17.37 -19.21
N LEU A 211 -21.25 -18.69 -19.20
CA LEU A 211 -22.22 -19.34 -20.07
C LEU A 211 -23.65 -18.82 -19.83
N TYR A 212 -24.02 -18.61 -18.57
CA TYR A 212 -25.30 -18.01 -18.22
C TYR A 212 -25.45 -16.60 -18.79
N THR A 213 -24.43 -15.75 -18.57
CA THR A 213 -24.45 -14.36 -19.02
C THR A 213 -24.35 -14.25 -20.56
N GLN A 214 -23.65 -15.18 -21.21
CA GLN A 214 -23.60 -15.30 -22.67
C GLN A 214 -24.99 -15.58 -23.27
N ARG A 215 -25.80 -16.43 -22.62
CA ARG A 215 -27.18 -16.71 -23.06
C ARG A 215 -28.08 -15.47 -22.98
N SER A 216 -27.79 -14.50 -22.14
CA SER A 216 -28.49 -13.20 -22.07
C SER A 216 -28.02 -12.18 -23.12
N GLY A 217 -27.07 -12.57 -24.00
CA GLY A 217 -26.59 -11.75 -25.11
C GLY A 217 -25.26 -11.03 -24.86
N LYS A 218 -24.62 -11.21 -23.70
CA LYS A 218 -23.31 -10.62 -23.41
C LYS A 218 -22.21 -11.43 -24.12
N SER A 219 -21.36 -10.76 -24.88
CA SER A 219 -20.33 -11.41 -25.71
C SER A 219 -18.90 -11.24 -25.20
N HIS A 220 -18.69 -10.40 -24.19
CA HIS A 220 -17.36 -10.09 -23.66
C HIS A 220 -17.36 -10.10 -22.14
N PHE A 221 -16.23 -10.51 -21.55
CA PHE A 221 -16.16 -10.77 -20.11
C PHE A 221 -14.84 -10.24 -19.54
N ILE A 222 -14.90 -9.67 -18.36
CA ILE A 222 -13.74 -9.25 -17.58
C ILE A 222 -13.77 -9.96 -16.24
N ILE A 223 -12.67 -10.58 -15.87
CA ILE A 223 -12.43 -11.22 -14.58
C ILE A 223 -11.24 -10.50 -13.96
N VAL A 224 -11.41 -9.98 -12.76
CA VAL A 224 -10.32 -9.40 -11.97
C VAL A 224 -9.81 -10.47 -11.02
N MET A 225 -8.50 -10.67 -10.97
CA MET A 225 -7.86 -11.70 -10.15
C MET A 225 -6.73 -11.09 -9.31
N ALA A 226 -6.76 -11.29 -8.00
CA ALA A 226 -5.63 -10.92 -7.14
C ALA A 226 -4.43 -11.86 -7.40
N GLU A 227 -3.20 -11.32 -7.40
CA GLU A 227 -1.96 -12.09 -7.60
C GLU A 227 -1.81 -13.26 -6.62
N GLY A 228 -2.37 -13.13 -5.40
CA GLY A 228 -2.38 -14.18 -4.38
C GLY A 228 -3.27 -15.40 -4.69
N CYS A 229 -4.06 -15.37 -5.77
CA CYS A 229 -4.93 -16.50 -6.15
C CYS A 229 -4.23 -17.59 -6.98
N GLY A 230 -2.97 -17.43 -7.34
CA GLY A 230 -2.22 -18.36 -8.17
C GLY A 230 -2.06 -17.91 -9.62
N SER A 231 -2.01 -18.87 -10.57
CA SER A 231 -1.71 -18.59 -11.98
C SER A 231 -2.93 -18.07 -12.74
N SER A 232 -2.88 -16.81 -13.15
CA SER A 232 -3.90 -16.20 -14.02
C SER A 232 -3.94 -16.84 -15.40
N GLN A 233 -2.80 -17.38 -15.88
CA GLN A 233 -2.75 -18.12 -17.14
C GLN A 233 -3.53 -19.44 -17.05
N ASP A 234 -3.39 -20.20 -15.96
CA ASP A 234 -4.14 -21.46 -15.77
C ASP A 234 -5.66 -21.20 -15.73
N VAL A 235 -6.08 -20.11 -15.10
CA VAL A 235 -7.48 -19.68 -15.08
C VAL A 235 -7.97 -19.35 -16.50
N ALA A 236 -7.18 -18.63 -17.28
CA ALA A 236 -7.54 -18.25 -18.65
C ALA A 236 -7.63 -19.48 -19.58
N ASP A 237 -6.67 -20.39 -19.48
CA ASP A 237 -6.66 -21.63 -20.27
C ASP A 237 -7.84 -22.53 -19.90
N PHE A 238 -8.18 -22.62 -18.64
CA PHE A 238 -9.35 -23.35 -18.15
C PHE A 238 -10.65 -22.78 -18.75
N ILE A 239 -10.84 -21.46 -18.69
CA ILE A 239 -12.02 -20.77 -19.24
C ILE A 239 -12.09 -21.01 -20.74
N SER A 240 -11.00 -20.81 -21.49
CA SER A 240 -10.97 -21.04 -22.94
C SER A 240 -11.37 -22.46 -23.31
N THR A 241 -10.84 -23.45 -22.60
CA THR A 241 -11.11 -24.87 -22.85
C THR A 241 -12.56 -25.22 -22.57
N ARG A 242 -13.16 -24.69 -21.52
CA ARG A 242 -14.52 -25.04 -21.08
C ARG A 242 -15.61 -24.28 -21.81
N THR A 243 -15.34 -23.06 -22.26
CA THR A 243 -16.35 -22.18 -22.87
C THR A 243 -16.20 -22.02 -24.38
N GLY A 244 -15.03 -22.34 -24.95
CA GLY A 244 -14.68 -22.02 -26.33
C GLY A 244 -14.43 -20.51 -26.58
N ILE A 245 -14.48 -19.65 -25.55
CA ILE A 245 -14.26 -18.22 -25.68
C ILE A 245 -12.76 -17.95 -25.57
N GLU A 246 -12.20 -17.24 -26.55
CA GLU A 246 -10.80 -16.81 -26.48
C GLU A 246 -10.58 -15.95 -25.23
N THR A 247 -9.73 -16.43 -24.31
CA THR A 247 -9.43 -15.74 -23.04
C THR A 247 -7.98 -15.28 -23.03
N ARG A 248 -7.76 -14.03 -22.71
CA ARG A 248 -6.44 -13.39 -22.62
C ARG A 248 -6.12 -12.97 -21.20
N VAL A 249 -4.85 -13.09 -20.84
CA VAL A 249 -4.33 -12.59 -19.55
C VAL A 249 -3.69 -11.23 -19.73
N THR A 250 -3.93 -10.35 -18.78
CA THR A 250 -3.20 -9.09 -18.64
C THR A 250 -2.75 -8.96 -17.19
N VAL A 251 -1.44 -9.05 -16.96
CA VAL A 251 -0.84 -8.81 -15.63
C VAL A 251 -0.46 -7.35 -15.54
N LEU A 252 -1.14 -6.58 -14.68
CA LEU A 252 -0.84 -5.15 -14.51
C LEU A 252 0.50 -4.94 -13.80
N GLY A 253 0.77 -5.70 -12.73
CA GLY A 253 2.05 -5.65 -12.03
C GLY A 253 2.44 -4.25 -11.56
N HIS A 254 3.72 -3.91 -11.70
CA HIS A 254 4.32 -2.72 -11.11
C HIS A 254 3.81 -1.36 -11.64
N VAL A 255 3.06 -1.30 -12.74
CA VAL A 255 2.42 -0.03 -13.16
C VAL A 255 1.48 0.51 -12.09
N GLN A 256 0.92 -0.37 -11.24
CA GLN A 256 0.06 0.00 -10.13
C GLN A 256 0.81 0.71 -8.98
N ARG A 257 2.15 0.60 -8.90
CA ARG A 257 2.98 1.31 -7.91
C ARG A 257 3.36 2.72 -8.35
N GLY A 258 3.22 3.03 -9.62
CA GLY A 258 3.60 4.31 -10.22
C GLY A 258 2.46 5.30 -10.32
N GLY A 259 2.79 6.44 -10.90
CA GLY A 259 1.82 7.47 -11.24
C GLY A 259 1.74 8.64 -10.27
N ILE A 260 1.01 9.65 -10.70
CA ILE A 260 0.75 10.86 -9.92
C ILE A 260 -0.29 10.52 -8.85
N PRO A 261 0.00 10.75 -7.55
CA PRO A 261 -0.94 10.43 -6.48
C PRO A 261 -2.25 11.21 -6.64
N THR A 262 -3.37 10.52 -6.43
CA THR A 262 -4.70 11.13 -6.41
C THR A 262 -4.81 12.19 -5.32
N VAL A 263 -5.87 13.00 -5.38
CA VAL A 263 -6.17 13.98 -4.33
C VAL A 263 -6.31 13.28 -2.98
N ARG A 264 -6.97 12.12 -2.95
CA ARG A 264 -7.17 11.36 -1.71
C ARG A 264 -5.84 10.91 -1.10
N ASP A 265 -4.96 10.30 -1.88
CA ASP A 265 -3.65 9.88 -1.40
C ASP A 265 -2.79 11.06 -0.91
N ARG A 266 -2.85 12.21 -1.60
CA ARG A 266 -2.11 13.41 -1.17
C ARG A 266 -2.61 13.96 0.17
N VAL A 267 -3.94 14.04 0.35
CA VAL A 267 -4.56 14.56 1.58
C VAL A 267 -4.26 13.63 2.75
N MET A 268 -4.59 12.34 2.60
CA MET A 268 -4.35 11.33 3.63
C MET A 268 -2.87 11.26 4.04
N ALA A 269 -1.97 11.25 3.06
CA ALA A 269 -0.53 11.24 3.31
C ALA A 269 -0.06 12.50 4.06
N THR A 270 -0.63 13.66 3.74
CA THR A 270 -0.30 14.93 4.40
C THR A 270 -0.75 14.91 5.86
N GLU A 271 -1.98 14.51 6.12
CA GLU A 271 -2.55 14.45 7.48
C GLU A 271 -1.81 13.41 8.33
N MET A 272 -1.59 12.20 7.81
CA MET A 272 -0.87 11.14 8.52
C MET A 272 0.59 11.51 8.81
N GLY A 273 1.29 12.14 7.84
CA GLY A 273 2.66 12.58 8.01
C GLY A 273 2.80 13.69 9.07
N ALA A 274 1.87 14.64 9.11
CA ALA A 274 1.82 15.68 10.13
C ALA A 274 1.52 15.08 11.52
N ARG A 275 0.52 14.18 11.62
CA ARG A 275 0.15 13.49 12.85
C ARG A 275 1.31 12.71 13.46
N ALA A 276 2.12 12.04 12.64
CA ALA A 276 3.27 11.29 13.11
C ALA A 276 4.29 12.17 13.84
N VAL A 277 4.54 13.38 13.35
CA VAL A 277 5.43 14.36 14.01
C VAL A 277 4.83 14.87 15.30
N GLU A 278 3.53 15.14 15.34
CA GLU A 278 2.85 15.57 16.57
C GLU A 278 2.93 14.53 17.69
N LEU A 279 2.88 13.24 17.33
CA LEU A 279 3.05 12.16 18.29
C LEU A 279 4.47 12.13 18.86
N LEU A 280 5.50 12.24 18.00
CA LEU A 280 6.89 12.31 18.45
C LEU A 280 7.13 13.54 19.35
N GLU A 281 6.64 14.72 18.98
CA GLU A 281 6.77 15.95 19.77
C GLU A 281 6.22 15.77 21.19
N LYS A 282 5.12 15.03 21.34
CA LYS A 282 4.50 14.73 22.65
C LYS A 282 5.21 13.61 23.40
N GLY A 283 6.31 13.07 22.88
CA GLY A 283 7.02 11.93 23.44
C GLY A 283 6.30 10.58 23.24
N ASN A 284 5.30 10.53 22.40
CA ASN A 284 4.52 9.32 22.09
C ASN A 284 5.17 8.54 20.94
N GLY A 285 6.27 7.84 21.23
CA GLY A 285 6.84 6.84 20.33
C GLY A 285 6.06 5.51 20.38
N ALA A 286 6.52 4.51 19.62
CA ALA A 286 5.91 3.20 19.48
C ALA A 286 4.42 3.26 19.05
N ARG A 287 4.12 4.15 18.10
CA ARG A 287 2.76 4.35 17.57
C ARG A 287 2.70 4.11 16.06
N VAL A 288 1.55 3.72 15.57
CA VAL A 288 1.20 3.68 14.14
C VAL A 288 0.03 4.63 13.92
N VAL A 289 0.20 5.58 13.01
CA VAL A 289 -0.90 6.44 12.55
C VAL A 289 -1.83 5.61 11.65
N ALA A 290 -3.11 5.81 11.80
CA ALA A 290 -4.12 5.09 11.04
C ALA A 290 -5.27 6.03 10.64
N TYR A 291 -5.97 5.67 9.55
CA TYR A 291 -7.28 6.23 9.22
C TYR A 291 -8.34 5.19 9.54
N LYS A 292 -9.24 5.48 10.46
CA LYS A 292 -10.28 4.54 10.86
C LYS A 292 -11.55 5.27 11.23
N HIS A 293 -12.69 4.75 10.80
CA HIS A 293 -14.01 5.34 11.05
C HIS A 293 -14.14 6.81 10.62
N GLY A 294 -13.43 7.22 9.56
CA GLY A 294 -13.48 8.58 9.03
C GLY A 294 -12.50 9.56 9.68
N GLU A 295 -11.67 9.13 10.61
CA GLU A 295 -10.76 9.98 11.38
C GLU A 295 -9.31 9.49 11.36
N ILE A 296 -8.37 10.43 11.48
CA ILE A 296 -6.96 10.12 11.72
C ILE A 296 -6.76 9.86 13.21
N MET A 297 -6.32 8.65 13.54
CA MET A 297 -6.01 8.22 14.90
C MET A 297 -4.65 7.51 14.96
N ASP A 298 -4.30 6.98 16.09
CA ASP A 298 -3.07 6.22 16.27
C ASP A 298 -3.28 5.06 17.24
N PHE A 299 -2.56 3.99 17.01
CA PHE A 299 -2.55 2.77 17.83
C PHE A 299 -1.16 2.52 18.38
N ASP A 300 -1.08 1.83 19.51
CA ASP A 300 0.18 1.24 19.94
C ASP A 300 0.70 0.30 18.84
N ILE A 301 2.02 0.27 18.65
CA ILE A 301 2.62 -0.45 17.51
C ILE A 301 2.46 -1.97 17.64
N ASP A 302 2.51 -2.53 18.85
CA ASP A 302 2.28 -3.95 19.09
C ASP A 302 0.80 -4.30 18.92
N GLU A 303 -0.09 -3.45 19.40
CA GLU A 303 -1.53 -3.55 19.15
C GLU A 303 -1.81 -3.53 17.65
N ALA A 304 -1.30 -2.54 16.91
CA ALA A 304 -1.48 -2.39 15.47
C ALA A 304 -1.03 -3.64 14.69
N LEU A 305 0.13 -4.20 15.05
CA LEU A 305 0.71 -5.40 14.42
C LEU A 305 -0.03 -6.70 14.80
N SER A 306 -0.78 -6.71 15.90
CA SER A 306 -1.57 -7.89 16.35
C SER A 306 -2.97 -7.92 15.77
N MET A 307 -3.47 -6.82 15.25
CA MET A 307 -4.81 -6.73 14.65
C MET A 307 -4.92 -7.62 13.42
N LYS A 308 -6.15 -7.98 13.09
CA LYS A 308 -6.47 -8.70 11.85
C LYS A 308 -7.48 -7.90 11.05
N LYS A 309 -7.30 -7.87 9.75
CA LYS A 309 -8.22 -7.26 8.79
C LYS A 309 -8.88 -8.36 7.98
N SER A 310 -10.17 -8.27 7.76
CA SER A 310 -10.93 -9.21 6.95
C SER A 310 -11.58 -8.49 5.78
N LEU A 311 -11.65 -9.18 4.65
CA LEU A 311 -12.37 -8.69 3.47
C LEU A 311 -13.86 -8.60 3.77
N ASP A 312 -14.51 -7.54 3.29
CA ASP A 312 -15.98 -7.43 3.41
C ASP A 312 -16.66 -8.32 2.36
N LEU A 313 -17.15 -9.46 2.84
CA LEU A 313 -17.85 -10.44 1.98
C LEU A 313 -19.23 -9.93 1.49
N SER A 314 -19.83 -8.95 2.13
CA SER A 314 -21.10 -8.36 1.65
C SER A 314 -20.92 -7.62 0.34
N VAL A 315 -19.79 -6.92 0.17
CA VAL A 315 -19.39 -6.28 -1.10
C VAL A 315 -19.18 -7.33 -2.19
N PHE A 316 -18.59 -8.47 -1.82
CA PHE A 316 -18.37 -9.57 -2.76
C PHE A 316 -19.69 -10.16 -3.27
N GLU A 317 -20.65 -10.40 -2.39
CA GLU A 317 -21.99 -10.88 -2.78
C GLU A 317 -22.75 -9.83 -3.61
N MET A 318 -22.66 -8.55 -3.24
CA MET A 318 -23.21 -7.45 -4.07
C MET A 318 -22.66 -7.47 -5.49
N THR A 319 -21.35 -7.65 -5.65
CA THR A 319 -20.71 -7.70 -6.98
C THR A 319 -21.28 -8.82 -7.82
N LYS A 320 -21.57 -9.98 -7.22
CA LYS A 320 -22.23 -11.08 -7.92
C LYS A 320 -23.61 -10.70 -8.46
N MET A 321 -24.38 -9.92 -7.71
CA MET A 321 -25.73 -9.50 -8.13
C MET A 321 -25.73 -8.51 -9.28
N ILE A 322 -24.80 -7.55 -9.26
CA ILE A 322 -24.80 -6.43 -10.25
C ILE A 322 -24.02 -6.72 -11.54
N SER A 323 -23.31 -7.84 -11.63
CA SER A 323 -22.47 -8.18 -12.80
C SER A 323 -23.10 -9.19 -13.77
N LEU A 324 -24.39 -9.42 -13.69
CA LEU A 324 -25.17 -10.29 -14.59
C LEU A 324 -25.42 -9.64 -15.95
#